data_517f7499b831b75a5c3ab6510091b4c1
#
_entry.id   517f7499b831b75a5c3ab6510091b4c1
#
_cell.length_a   1.000
_cell.length_b   1.000
_cell.length_c   1.000
_cell.angle_alpha   90.00
_cell.angle_beta   90.00
_cell.angle_gamma   90.00
#
_symmetry.space_group_name_H-M   'P 1'
#
loop_
_entity.id
_entity.type
_entity.pdbx_description
1 polymer ?
#
loop_
_entity_poly.entity_id
_entity_poly.type
_entity_poly.pdbx_seq_one_letter_code
_entity_poly.pdbx_strand_id
1 'polypeptide(L)'
;MQEVYNEMKDAEMLIIASPIYYHGLTGKIKCVIDRFYSIIYPNNNTKISKVAMFLASGDNNQYVGAKFSYDGDFLGYLGLKDKGFITNHDANYLDRIKKLAESL
;
A
#
# COMPACT_ATOMS: atom_id res chain seq x y z
N MET A 1 2.22 13.73 -11.09
CA MET A 1 3.17 12.75 -10.49
C MET A 1 4.43 13.38 -9.93
N GLN A 2 4.90 14.51 -10.46
CA GLN A 2 6.13 15.12 -9.94
C GLN A 2 6.05 15.50 -8.45
N GLU A 3 4.91 16.01 -8.02
CA GLU A 3 4.71 16.33 -6.60
C GLU A 3 4.78 15.08 -5.73
N VAL A 4 4.20 13.98 -6.19
CA VAL A 4 4.27 12.70 -5.48
C VAL A 4 5.72 12.22 -5.39
N TYR A 5 6.46 12.31 -6.46
CA TYR A 5 7.87 11.91 -6.47
C TYR A 5 8.71 12.72 -5.49
N ASN A 6 8.47 14.04 -5.43
CA ASN A 6 9.20 14.90 -4.51
C ASN A 6 8.94 14.53 -3.05
N GLU A 7 7.69 14.21 -2.72
CA GLU A 7 7.32 13.77 -1.37
C GLU A 7 7.90 12.39 -1.05
N MET A 8 7.96 11.48 -2.03
CA MET A 8 8.49 10.13 -1.83
C MET A 8 9.98 10.11 -1.49
N LYS A 9 10.74 11.10 -1.91
CA LYS A 9 12.19 11.14 -1.65
C LYS A 9 12.52 11.15 -0.16
N ASP A 10 11.69 11.81 0.64
CA ASP A 10 11.92 11.96 2.07
C ASP A 10 11.00 11.09 2.93
N ALA A 11 10.07 10.39 2.31
CA ALA A 11 9.15 9.50 3.02
C ALA A 11 9.86 8.21 3.42
N GLU A 12 9.53 7.70 4.61
CA GLU A 12 10.07 6.43 5.11
C GLU A 12 9.06 5.29 4.97
N MET A 13 7.78 5.60 4.84
CA MET A 13 6.70 4.63 4.77
C MET A 13 5.71 5.01 3.67
N LEU A 14 5.23 4.01 2.98
CA LEU A 14 4.18 4.15 1.98
C LEU A 14 2.87 3.58 2.52
N ILE A 15 1.83 4.39 2.53
CA ILE A 15 0.49 3.94 2.90
C ILE A 15 -0.40 4.08 1.68
N ILE A 16 -1.02 2.99 1.26
CA ILE A 16 -1.96 2.96 0.16
C ILE A 16 -3.36 2.76 0.71
N ALA A 17 -4.24 3.71 0.47
CA ALA A 17 -5.64 3.62 0.90
C ALA A 17 -6.52 3.66 -0.35
N SER A 18 -7.39 2.66 -0.52
CA SER A 18 -8.21 2.54 -1.72
C SER A 18 -9.50 1.78 -1.44
N PRO A 19 -10.62 2.18 -2.05
CA PRO A 19 -11.76 1.27 -2.16
C PRO A 19 -11.40 0.13 -3.12
N ILE A 20 -12.15 -0.96 -3.04
CA ILE A 20 -11.96 -2.12 -3.91
C ILE A 20 -13.05 -2.13 -4.98
N TYR A 21 -12.64 -2.19 -6.23
CA TYR A 21 -13.51 -2.34 -7.39
C TYR A 21 -13.12 -3.62 -8.14
N TYR A 22 -14.08 -4.54 -8.31
CA TYR A 22 -13.86 -5.81 -9.02
C TYR A 22 -12.63 -6.56 -8.50
N HIS A 23 -12.54 -6.72 -7.17
CA HIS A 23 -11.46 -7.44 -6.47
C HIS A 23 -10.08 -6.77 -6.58
N GLY A 24 -9.99 -5.55 -7.06
CA GLY A 24 -8.71 -4.86 -7.25
C GLY A 24 -8.71 -3.42 -6.76
N LEU A 25 -7.54 -2.83 -6.78
CA LEU A 25 -7.37 -1.42 -6.49
C LEU A 25 -8.00 -0.56 -7.60
N THR A 26 -8.33 0.68 -7.27
CA THR A 26 -8.86 1.59 -8.31
C THR A 26 -7.84 1.79 -9.42
N GLY A 27 -8.33 2.08 -10.63
CA GLY A 27 -7.46 2.33 -11.77
C GLY A 27 -6.49 3.49 -11.53
N LYS A 28 -6.93 4.54 -10.86
CA LYS A 28 -6.06 5.68 -10.55
C LYS A 28 -4.91 5.29 -9.64
N ILE A 29 -5.18 4.54 -8.58
CA ILE A 29 -4.15 4.06 -7.66
C ILE A 29 -3.21 3.10 -8.37
N LYS A 30 -3.75 2.20 -9.20
CA LYS A 30 -2.92 1.26 -9.95
C LYS A 30 -1.97 1.98 -10.89
N CYS A 31 -2.43 3.04 -11.55
CA CYS A 31 -1.55 3.86 -12.41
C CYS A 31 -0.42 4.51 -11.61
N VAL A 32 -0.68 4.98 -10.40
CA VAL A 32 0.34 5.56 -9.54
C VAL A 32 1.35 4.48 -9.13
N ILE A 33 0.88 3.31 -8.73
CA ILE A 33 1.72 2.19 -8.32
C ILE A 33 2.64 1.76 -9.47
N ASP A 34 2.10 1.67 -10.68
CA ASP A 34 2.90 1.25 -11.84
C ASP A 34 4.07 2.20 -12.11
N ARG A 35 3.95 3.46 -11.71
CA ARG A 35 5.05 4.42 -11.85
C ARG A 35 6.09 4.34 -10.75
N PHE A 36 5.80 3.64 -9.65
CA PHE A 36 6.76 3.49 -8.56
C PHE A 36 8.00 2.71 -8.99
N TYR A 37 7.89 1.84 -9.98
CA TYR A 37 9.02 1.06 -10.47
C TYR A 37 10.16 1.95 -10.99
N SER A 38 9.83 3.09 -11.58
CA SER A 38 10.85 4.00 -12.08
C SER A 38 11.61 4.72 -10.96
N ILE A 39 11.09 4.70 -9.74
CA ILE A 39 11.68 5.41 -8.60
C ILE A 39 12.31 4.43 -7.62
N ILE A 40 11.61 3.35 -7.30
CA ILE A 40 12.02 2.43 -6.24
C ILE A 40 12.86 1.27 -6.79
N TYR A 41 12.51 0.75 -7.95
CA TYR A 41 13.18 -0.41 -8.53
C TYR A 41 14.01 0.00 -9.75
N PRO A 42 15.24 -0.57 -9.98
CA PRO A 42 15.95 -1.52 -9.12
C PRO A 42 16.74 -0.85 -7.99
N ASN A 43 17.00 0.45 -8.10
CA ASN A 43 17.77 1.23 -7.14
C ASN A 43 16.81 2.16 -6.40
N ASN A 44 16.48 1.82 -5.16
CA ASN A 44 15.57 2.64 -4.37
C ASN A 44 16.20 4.01 -4.10
N ASN A 45 15.73 5.04 -4.82
CA ASN A 45 16.16 6.42 -4.65
C ASN A 45 15.39 7.15 -3.56
N THR A 46 14.58 6.43 -2.79
CA THR A 46 13.79 6.97 -1.69
C THR A 46 14.22 6.34 -0.39
N LYS A 47 13.73 6.89 0.73
CA LYS A 47 13.95 6.31 2.05
C LYS A 47 12.84 5.33 2.43
N ILE A 48 11.94 5.00 1.52
CA ILE A 48 10.79 4.12 1.79
C ILE A 48 11.29 2.71 2.06
N SER A 49 11.01 2.20 3.25
CA SER A 49 11.38 0.85 3.67
C SER A 49 10.20 0.06 4.21
N LYS A 50 9.05 0.70 4.40
CA LYS A 50 7.87 0.10 4.99
C LYS A 50 6.65 0.39 4.13
N VAL A 51 5.65 -0.48 4.19
CA VAL A 51 4.39 -0.31 3.46
C VAL A 51 3.22 -0.80 4.30
N ALA A 52 2.09 -0.13 4.17
CA ALA A 52 0.81 -0.60 4.69
C ALA A 52 -0.27 -0.35 3.65
N MET A 53 -1.32 -1.15 3.66
CA MET A 53 -2.43 -1.01 2.75
C MET A 53 -3.75 -1.03 3.54
N PHE A 54 -4.58 -0.02 3.32
CA PHE A 54 -5.89 0.11 3.95
C PHE A 54 -6.96 0.06 2.88
N LEU A 55 -7.88 -0.90 2.97
CA LEU A 55 -8.85 -1.15 1.92
C LEU A 55 -10.28 -1.18 2.47
N ALA A 56 -11.21 -0.75 1.65
CA ALA A 56 -12.63 -0.78 1.98
C ALA A 56 -13.43 -1.39 0.84
N SER A 57 -14.37 -2.27 1.17
CA SER A 57 -15.28 -2.89 0.22
C SER A 57 -16.62 -3.16 0.89
N GLY A 58 -17.67 -3.27 0.10
CA GLY A 58 -18.98 -3.68 0.59
C GLY A 58 -19.10 -5.18 0.87
N ASP A 59 -18.13 -5.97 0.42
CA ASP A 59 -18.15 -7.44 0.55
C ASP A 59 -16.81 -7.95 1.03
N ASN A 60 -16.83 -8.92 1.94
CA ASN A 60 -15.63 -9.50 2.55
C ASN A 60 -14.77 -10.31 1.58
N ASN A 61 -15.30 -10.74 0.45
CA ASN A 61 -14.59 -11.62 -0.48
C ASN A 61 -13.88 -10.88 -1.61
N GLN A 62 -13.64 -9.57 -1.48
CA GLN A 62 -13.17 -8.72 -2.57
C GLN A 62 -11.66 -8.42 -2.55
N TYR A 63 -10.91 -8.99 -1.60
CA TYR A 63 -9.54 -8.50 -1.35
C TYR A 63 -8.43 -9.34 -1.96
N VAL A 64 -8.75 -10.45 -2.63
CA VAL A 64 -7.74 -11.40 -3.10
C VAL A 64 -6.75 -10.76 -4.08
N GLY A 65 -7.26 -9.98 -5.05
CA GLY A 65 -6.39 -9.33 -6.03
C GLY A 65 -5.45 -8.31 -5.41
N ALA A 66 -5.98 -7.48 -4.52
CA ALA A 66 -5.17 -6.48 -3.82
C ALA A 66 -4.13 -7.14 -2.92
N LYS A 67 -4.49 -8.20 -2.21
CA LYS A 67 -3.56 -8.95 -1.36
C LYS A 67 -2.45 -9.59 -2.18
N PHE A 68 -2.78 -10.13 -3.33
CA PHE A 68 -1.78 -10.68 -4.24
C PHE A 68 -0.75 -9.63 -4.65
N SER A 69 -1.21 -8.44 -5.04
CA SER A 69 -0.33 -7.33 -5.39
C SER A 69 0.51 -6.87 -4.21
N TYR A 70 -0.11 -6.77 -3.02
CA TYR A 70 0.60 -6.34 -1.83
C TYR A 70 1.75 -7.29 -1.48
N ASP A 71 1.45 -8.58 -1.40
CA ASP A 71 2.46 -9.59 -1.04
C ASP A 71 3.53 -9.73 -2.12
N GLY A 72 3.13 -9.77 -3.38
CA GLY A 72 4.05 -10.03 -4.49
C GLY A 72 4.88 -8.82 -4.88
N ASP A 73 4.23 -7.67 -5.04
CA ASP A 73 4.89 -6.48 -5.58
C ASP A 73 5.61 -5.69 -4.48
N PHE A 74 4.90 -5.35 -3.40
CA PHE A 74 5.48 -4.49 -2.38
C PHE A 74 6.40 -5.25 -1.44
N LEU A 75 5.98 -6.40 -0.94
CA LEU A 75 6.81 -7.18 0.00
C LEU A 75 7.83 -8.02 -0.73
N GLY A 76 7.40 -8.75 -1.77
CA GLY A 76 8.29 -9.65 -2.48
C GLY A 76 9.24 -8.94 -3.43
N TYR A 77 8.71 -8.19 -4.38
CA TYR A 77 9.51 -7.58 -5.45
C TYR A 77 10.28 -6.35 -4.99
N LEU A 78 9.62 -5.42 -4.30
CA LEU A 78 10.26 -4.21 -3.80
C LEU A 78 10.96 -4.41 -2.46
N GLY A 79 10.67 -5.48 -1.75
CA GLY A 79 11.34 -5.81 -0.51
C GLY A 79 10.99 -4.91 0.67
N LEU A 80 9.82 -4.28 0.66
CA LEU A 80 9.40 -3.40 1.73
C LEU A 80 8.92 -4.19 2.95
N LYS A 81 9.09 -3.62 4.13
CA LYS A 81 8.64 -4.24 5.37
C LYS A 81 7.14 -4.08 5.54
N ASP A 82 6.45 -5.19 5.82
CA ASP A 82 5.01 -5.21 6.03
C ASP A 82 4.64 -4.55 7.36
N LYS A 83 3.84 -3.48 7.30
CA LYS A 83 3.29 -2.81 8.48
C LYS A 83 1.79 -3.05 8.67
N GLY A 84 1.14 -3.63 7.70
CA GLY A 84 -0.25 -4.03 7.84
C GLY A 84 -1.03 -4.01 6.54
N PHE A 85 -1.86 -5.02 6.36
CA PHE A 85 -2.87 -5.08 5.32
C PHE A 85 -4.22 -5.10 6.04
N ILE A 86 -4.90 -3.94 6.08
CA ILE A 86 -6.07 -3.75 6.93
C ILE A 86 -7.27 -3.42 6.06
N THR A 87 -8.39 -4.11 6.31
CA THR A 87 -9.63 -3.88 5.58
C THR A 87 -10.74 -3.49 6.54
N ASN A 88 -11.82 -2.92 6.02
CA ASN A 88 -12.99 -2.59 6.84
C ASN A 88 -13.78 -3.82 7.32
N HIS A 89 -13.42 -5.01 6.86
CA HIS A 89 -14.00 -6.28 7.32
C HIS A 89 -13.15 -6.97 8.39
N ASP A 90 -11.98 -6.45 8.70
CA ASP A 90 -11.15 -6.99 9.78
C ASP A 90 -11.76 -6.65 11.13
N ALA A 91 -11.71 -7.60 12.07
CA ALA A 91 -12.11 -7.32 13.44
C ALA A 91 -11.20 -6.23 14.02
N ASN A 92 -11.80 -5.23 14.65
CA ASN A 92 -11.08 -4.14 15.30
C ASN A 92 -10.15 -3.37 14.33
N TYR A 93 -10.57 -3.18 13.09
CA TYR A 93 -9.71 -2.51 12.10
C TYR A 93 -9.31 -1.10 12.53
N LEU A 94 -10.18 -0.36 13.19
CA LEU A 94 -9.85 0.98 13.68
C LEU A 94 -8.76 0.94 14.75
N ASP A 95 -8.81 -0.02 15.66
CA ASP A 95 -7.77 -0.20 16.67
C ASP A 95 -6.44 -0.60 16.04
N ARG A 96 -6.47 -1.44 15.02
CA ARG A 96 -5.25 -1.85 14.30
C ARG A 96 -4.59 -0.67 13.63
N ILE A 97 -5.37 0.20 12.99
CA ILE A 97 -4.85 1.41 12.35
C ILE A 97 -4.25 2.34 13.40
N LYS A 98 -4.93 2.52 14.53
CA LYS A 98 -4.44 3.35 15.63
C LYS A 98 -3.12 2.83 16.18
N LYS A 99 -3.02 1.53 16.42
CA LYS A 99 -1.78 0.92 16.91
C LYS A 99 -0.64 1.07 15.90
N LEU A 100 -0.94 0.95 14.62
CA LEU A 100 0.05 1.16 13.58
C LEU A 100 0.58 2.59 13.62
N ALA A 101 -0.30 3.58 13.74
CA ALA A 101 0.10 4.98 13.83
C ALA A 101 0.97 5.25 15.06
N GLU A 102 0.66 4.62 16.19
CA GLU A 102 1.44 4.77 17.41
C GLU A 102 2.83 4.11 17.32
N SER A 103 3.00 3.15 16.42
CA SER A 103 4.26 2.42 16.25
C SER A 103 5.23 3.08 15.26
N LEU A 104 4.81 4.14 14.61
CA LEU A 104 5.63 4.82 13.58
C LEU A 104 6.74 5.72 14.18
#